data_b612546bd95feb3258f9371d7e528e77
#
_entry.id   b612546bd95feb3258f9371d7e528e77
#
_cell.length_a   1.000
_cell.length_b   1.000
_cell.length_c   1.000
_cell.angle_alpha   90.00
_cell.angle_beta   90.00
_cell.angle_gamma   90.00
#
_symmetry.space_group_name_H-M   'P 1'
#
loop_
_entity.id
_entity.type
_entity.pdbx_description
1 polymer ?
#
loop_
_entity_poly.entity_id
_entity_poly.type
_entity_poly.pdbx_seq_one_letter_code
_entity_poly.pdbx_strand_id
1 'polypeptide(L)'
;MRVDSIMLVEEGFNVTSVDASDKMLKYALKERWNRRHEPSFDKWVIEEANWLTLDKDVPQPPGGGFDAVICLGNSFAHLPDCKGDQSEHRLALKNIASMVRSGGVLVIDHRNYDHILSTGCAPPGKNIYYKSDLTKDIRTSVLTVNNKAHMVTLDYTVQVPGTGQDSSPGLSKFRLSYYPHCLASFTELLQTAFGGKCQHSILGDFKPYKPGQAYIPCYFIHVLKRTD
;
A
#
# COMPACT_ATOMS: atom_id res chain seq x y z
N MET A 1 -6.55 3.27 2.03
CA MET A 1 -7.93 2.76 2.22
C MET A 1 -9.01 3.78 1.85
N ARG A 2 -9.12 4.95 2.48
CA ARG A 2 -10.30 5.84 2.29
C ARG A 2 -10.47 6.36 0.86
N VAL A 3 -9.46 6.90 0.24
CA VAL A 3 -9.57 7.55 -1.10
C VAL A 3 -9.89 6.54 -2.17
N ASP A 4 -9.14 5.46 -2.27
CA ASP A 4 -9.34 4.43 -3.30
C ASP A 4 -10.70 3.76 -3.17
N SER A 5 -11.13 3.45 -1.92
CA SER A 5 -12.44 2.85 -1.67
C SER A 5 -13.59 3.75 -2.08
N ILE A 6 -13.53 5.05 -1.75
CA ILE A 6 -14.56 6.01 -2.13
C ILE A 6 -14.69 6.11 -3.65
N MET A 7 -13.56 6.22 -4.36
CA MET A 7 -13.56 6.30 -5.82
C MET A 7 -14.20 5.05 -6.45
N LEU A 8 -13.90 3.86 -5.94
CA LEU A 8 -14.48 2.61 -6.44
C LEU A 8 -15.98 2.51 -6.13
N VAL A 9 -16.40 2.95 -4.94
CA VAL A 9 -17.83 3.00 -4.57
C VAL A 9 -18.59 3.97 -5.47
N GLU A 10 -18.03 5.13 -5.77
CA GLU A 10 -18.61 6.14 -6.67
C GLU A 10 -18.75 5.61 -8.12
N GLU A 11 -17.83 4.77 -8.56
CA GLU A 11 -17.88 4.10 -9.87
C GLU A 11 -18.83 2.89 -9.88
N GLY A 12 -19.51 2.60 -8.77
CA GLY A 12 -20.54 1.56 -8.67
C GLY A 12 -20.02 0.14 -8.39
N PHE A 13 -18.76 -0.01 -8.00
CA PHE A 13 -18.21 -1.30 -7.57
C PHE A 13 -18.72 -1.70 -6.18
N ASN A 14 -18.90 -3.00 -5.97
CA ASN A 14 -19.12 -3.55 -4.64
C ASN A 14 -17.78 -3.63 -3.89
N VAL A 15 -17.61 -2.78 -2.88
CA VAL A 15 -16.34 -2.62 -2.19
C VAL A 15 -16.41 -3.18 -0.77
N THR A 16 -15.43 -4.02 -0.43
CA THR A 16 -15.13 -4.42 0.94
C THR A 16 -13.78 -3.82 1.32
N SER A 17 -13.77 -2.94 2.30
CA SER A 17 -12.55 -2.30 2.81
C SER A 17 -12.18 -2.88 4.16
N VAL A 18 -10.89 -3.22 4.31
CA VAL A 18 -10.37 -3.80 5.55
C VAL A 18 -9.18 -3.01 6.07
N ASP A 19 -9.08 -2.88 7.37
CA ASP A 19 -7.94 -2.28 8.05
C ASP A 19 -7.82 -2.86 9.46
N ALA A 20 -6.63 -2.96 10.00
CA ALA A 20 -6.40 -3.34 11.39
C ALA A 20 -6.42 -2.14 12.35
N SER A 21 -6.51 -0.91 11.82
CA SER A 21 -6.51 0.32 12.58
C SER A 21 -7.93 0.82 12.84
N ASP A 22 -8.37 0.74 14.09
CA ASP A 22 -9.64 1.30 14.55
C ASP A 22 -9.83 2.78 14.15
N LYS A 23 -8.76 3.56 14.19
CA LYS A 23 -8.78 4.96 13.76
C LYS A 23 -9.10 5.10 12.28
N MET A 24 -8.52 4.27 11.43
CA MET A 24 -8.77 4.30 9.97
C MET A 24 -10.19 3.81 9.65
N LEU A 25 -10.66 2.78 10.36
CA LEU A 25 -12.03 2.28 10.22
C LEU A 25 -13.06 3.34 10.61
N LYS A 26 -12.85 4.08 11.70
CA LYS A 26 -13.73 5.18 12.12
C LYS A 26 -13.88 6.27 11.06
N TYR A 27 -12.80 6.61 10.35
CA TYR A 27 -12.86 7.56 9.23
C TYR A 27 -13.70 7.03 8.05
N ALA A 28 -13.53 5.76 7.71
CA ALA A 28 -14.31 5.13 6.63
C ALA A 28 -15.79 5.02 7.00
N LEU A 29 -16.10 4.57 8.22
CA LEU A 29 -17.46 4.49 8.74
C LEU A 29 -18.16 5.85 8.79
N LYS A 30 -17.44 6.89 9.19
CA LYS A 30 -17.97 8.26 9.18
C LYS A 30 -18.33 8.72 7.77
N GLU A 31 -17.48 8.44 6.80
CA GLU A 31 -17.75 8.80 5.39
C GLU A 31 -18.96 8.04 4.86
N ARG A 32 -19.03 6.72 5.07
CA ARG A 32 -20.19 5.89 4.71
C ARG A 32 -21.47 6.42 5.35
N TRP A 33 -21.43 6.76 6.63
CA TRP A 33 -22.59 7.32 7.34
C TRP A 33 -23.04 8.66 6.77
N ASN A 34 -22.12 9.55 6.46
CA ASN A 34 -22.43 10.86 5.89
C ASN A 34 -23.11 10.74 4.50
N ARG A 35 -22.78 9.69 3.77
CA ARG A 35 -23.27 9.43 2.41
C ARG A 35 -24.25 8.26 2.32
N ARG A 36 -24.84 7.83 3.43
CA ARG A 36 -25.72 6.64 3.50
C ARG A 36 -26.98 6.71 2.64
N HIS A 37 -27.39 7.89 2.21
CA HIS A 37 -28.52 8.09 1.29
C HIS A 37 -28.18 7.75 -0.16
N GLU A 38 -26.90 7.60 -0.47
CA GLU A 38 -26.42 7.13 -1.75
C GLU A 38 -26.36 5.59 -1.72
N PRO A 39 -27.14 4.87 -2.57
CA PRO A 39 -27.24 3.41 -2.49
C PRO A 39 -25.90 2.67 -2.59
N SER A 40 -24.94 3.22 -3.33
CA SER A 40 -23.58 2.65 -3.44
C SER A 40 -22.82 2.69 -2.13
N PHE A 41 -22.97 3.78 -1.33
CA PHE A 41 -22.31 3.93 -0.04
C PHE A 41 -22.96 3.08 1.05
N ASP A 42 -24.26 2.85 0.97
CA ASP A 42 -24.95 1.95 1.91
C ASP A 42 -24.46 0.49 1.78
N LYS A 43 -24.12 0.08 0.56
CA LYS A 43 -23.56 -1.26 0.27
C LYS A 43 -22.08 -1.42 0.57
N TRP A 44 -21.35 -0.33 0.86
CA TRP A 44 -19.93 -0.38 1.15
C TRP A 44 -19.67 -1.12 2.46
N VAL A 45 -18.99 -2.27 2.40
CA VAL A 45 -18.61 -3.09 3.55
C VAL A 45 -17.28 -2.59 4.12
N ILE A 46 -17.23 -2.40 5.45
CA ILE A 46 -16.04 -1.94 6.16
C ILE A 46 -15.84 -2.88 7.34
N GLU A 47 -14.71 -3.61 7.36
CA GLU A 47 -14.41 -4.65 8.33
C GLU A 47 -13.04 -4.44 8.97
N GLU A 48 -12.91 -4.82 10.24
CA GLU A 48 -11.63 -4.94 10.91
C GLU A 48 -10.98 -6.27 10.51
N ALA A 49 -9.75 -6.22 10.00
CA ALA A 49 -9.02 -7.44 9.67
C ALA A 49 -7.52 -7.22 9.74
N ASN A 50 -6.81 -8.29 10.12
CA ASN A 50 -5.36 -8.38 10.09
C ASN A 50 -4.92 -9.23 8.90
N TRP A 51 -3.89 -8.82 8.17
CA TRP A 51 -3.35 -9.61 7.05
C TRP A 51 -2.93 -11.03 7.44
N LEU A 52 -2.48 -11.23 8.68
CA LEU A 52 -2.06 -12.55 9.17
C LEU A 52 -3.22 -13.50 9.45
N THR A 53 -4.45 -12.98 9.57
CA THR A 53 -5.68 -13.74 9.84
C THR A 53 -6.79 -13.43 8.83
N LEU A 54 -6.45 -12.79 7.72
CA LEU A 54 -7.38 -12.25 6.74
C LEU A 54 -8.36 -13.30 6.20
N ASP A 55 -7.91 -14.53 6.02
CA ASP A 55 -8.70 -15.68 5.57
C ASP A 55 -9.80 -16.08 6.55
N LYS A 56 -9.66 -15.72 7.83
CA LYS A 56 -10.62 -15.97 8.91
C LYS A 56 -11.50 -14.75 9.19
N ASP A 57 -10.94 -13.56 9.03
CA ASP A 57 -11.58 -12.30 9.40
C ASP A 57 -12.54 -11.81 8.32
N VAL A 58 -12.29 -12.13 7.05
CA VAL A 58 -13.07 -11.63 5.92
C VAL A 58 -13.74 -12.78 5.16
N PRO A 59 -15.09 -12.81 5.15
CA PRO A 59 -15.82 -13.81 4.35
C PRO A 59 -15.50 -13.62 2.85
N GLN A 60 -15.21 -14.72 2.18
CA GLN A 60 -15.06 -14.69 0.73
C GLN A 60 -16.43 -14.52 0.06
N PRO A 61 -16.54 -13.66 -0.97
CA PRO A 61 -17.77 -13.53 -1.73
C PRO A 61 -18.07 -14.83 -2.51
N PRO A 62 -19.34 -15.02 -2.93
CA PRO A 62 -19.68 -16.10 -3.85
C PRO A 62 -18.80 -16.07 -5.10
N GLY A 63 -18.27 -17.24 -5.49
CA GLY A 63 -17.35 -17.35 -6.64
C GLY A 63 -15.87 -17.53 -6.27
N GLY A 64 -15.58 -17.73 -4.99
CA GLY A 64 -14.25 -18.17 -4.52
C GLY A 64 -13.22 -17.04 -4.39
N GLY A 65 -13.66 -15.80 -4.20
CA GLY A 65 -12.82 -14.64 -3.95
C GLY A 65 -13.31 -13.36 -4.64
N PHE A 66 -12.53 -12.30 -4.50
CA PHE A 66 -12.81 -10.99 -5.08
C PHE A 66 -12.28 -10.89 -6.51
N ASP A 67 -12.96 -10.11 -7.35
CA ASP A 67 -12.51 -9.79 -8.73
C ASP A 67 -11.18 -9.04 -8.72
N ALA A 68 -11.03 -8.14 -7.76
CA ALA A 68 -9.80 -7.38 -7.53
C ALA A 68 -9.52 -7.22 -6.03
N VAL A 69 -8.26 -7.38 -5.65
CA VAL A 69 -7.73 -7.05 -4.33
C VAL A 69 -6.70 -5.94 -4.51
N ILE A 70 -6.84 -4.87 -3.73
CA ILE A 70 -6.03 -3.65 -3.88
C ILE A 70 -5.35 -3.33 -2.56
N CYS A 71 -4.01 -3.24 -2.57
CA CYS A 71 -3.19 -2.85 -1.43
C CYS A 71 -2.17 -1.79 -1.87
N LEU A 72 -2.58 -0.52 -1.85
CA LEU A 72 -1.80 0.60 -2.38
C LEU A 72 -1.37 1.57 -1.27
N GLY A 73 -0.54 2.55 -1.65
CA GLY A 73 -0.02 3.58 -0.75
C GLY A 73 1.13 3.11 0.13
N ASN A 74 1.89 2.12 -0.33
CA ASN A 74 3.00 1.52 0.43
C ASN A 74 2.53 0.86 1.75
N SER A 75 1.25 0.47 1.81
CA SER A 75 0.63 -0.02 3.05
C SER A 75 1.26 -1.31 3.54
N PHE A 76 1.59 -2.24 2.65
CA PHE A 76 2.17 -3.53 3.01
C PHE A 76 3.54 -3.39 3.69
N ALA A 77 4.30 -2.35 3.38
CA ALA A 77 5.60 -2.08 3.98
C ALA A 77 5.53 -1.69 5.48
N HIS A 78 4.34 -1.43 6.02
CA HIS A 78 4.14 -1.24 7.45
C HIS A 78 4.20 -2.53 8.26
N LEU A 79 4.07 -3.71 7.63
CA LEU A 79 4.26 -4.99 8.30
C LEU A 79 5.75 -5.24 8.55
N PRO A 80 6.21 -5.25 9.81
CA PRO A 80 7.63 -5.49 10.11
C PRO A 80 7.99 -6.96 9.94
N ASP A 81 9.29 -7.23 9.79
CA ASP A 81 9.85 -8.58 9.86
C ASP A 81 10.47 -8.80 11.25
N CYS A 82 9.64 -9.12 12.23
CA CYS A 82 10.08 -9.27 13.62
C CYS A 82 11.00 -10.48 13.83
N LYS A 83 10.90 -11.51 12.99
CA LYS A 83 11.69 -12.73 13.08
C LYS A 83 12.95 -12.72 12.21
N GLY A 84 13.03 -11.81 11.25
CA GLY A 84 14.14 -11.70 10.32
C GLY A 84 14.13 -12.74 9.18
N ASP A 85 13.07 -13.55 9.08
CA ASP A 85 12.92 -14.62 8.10
C ASP A 85 11.78 -14.35 7.09
N GLN A 86 11.10 -13.22 7.18
CA GLN A 86 9.94 -12.82 6.37
C GLN A 86 8.76 -13.82 6.40
N SER A 87 8.66 -14.67 7.43
CA SER A 87 7.56 -15.63 7.55
C SER A 87 6.19 -14.95 7.63
N GLU A 88 6.11 -13.80 8.32
CA GLU A 88 4.88 -13.02 8.43
C GLU A 88 4.51 -12.35 7.09
N HIS A 89 5.48 -11.87 6.33
CA HIS A 89 5.24 -11.35 4.98
C HIS A 89 4.71 -12.45 4.05
N ARG A 90 5.31 -13.65 4.08
CA ARG A 90 4.83 -14.79 3.28
C ARG A 90 3.40 -15.20 3.66
N LEU A 91 3.10 -15.27 4.96
CA LEU A 91 1.75 -15.59 5.43
C LEU A 91 0.74 -14.53 4.99
N ALA A 92 1.04 -13.26 5.20
CA ALA A 92 0.17 -12.15 4.81
C ALA A 92 -0.10 -12.14 3.29
N LEU A 93 0.93 -12.30 2.47
CA LEU A 93 0.77 -12.35 1.01
C LEU A 93 0.01 -13.59 0.54
N LYS A 94 0.21 -14.74 1.19
CA LYS A 94 -0.58 -15.94 0.93
C LYS A 94 -2.07 -15.70 1.22
N ASN A 95 -2.39 -15.07 2.35
CA ASN A 95 -3.76 -14.74 2.71
C ASN A 95 -4.37 -13.72 1.73
N ILE A 96 -3.63 -12.68 1.35
CA ILE A 96 -4.06 -11.70 0.34
C ILE A 96 -4.31 -12.38 -1.01
N ALA A 97 -3.41 -13.24 -1.47
CA ALA A 97 -3.56 -13.97 -2.73
C ALA A 97 -4.78 -14.90 -2.69
N SER A 98 -5.09 -15.52 -1.53
CA SER A 98 -6.26 -16.40 -1.39
C SER A 98 -7.59 -15.65 -1.53
N MET A 99 -7.61 -14.33 -1.33
CA MET A 99 -8.80 -13.50 -1.52
C MET A 99 -9.10 -13.19 -3.00
N VAL A 100 -8.14 -13.41 -3.90
CA VAL A 100 -8.31 -13.17 -5.34
C VAL A 100 -8.91 -14.42 -5.99
N ARG A 101 -10.07 -14.29 -6.65
CA ARG A 101 -10.68 -15.41 -7.38
C ARG A 101 -9.84 -15.81 -8.60
N SER A 102 -10.13 -16.99 -9.17
CA SER A 102 -9.59 -17.40 -10.47
C SER A 102 -9.91 -16.32 -11.53
N GLY A 103 -8.92 -15.93 -12.32
CA GLY A 103 -9.01 -14.84 -13.30
C GLY A 103 -9.09 -13.43 -12.70
N GLY A 104 -9.12 -13.30 -11.37
CA GLY A 104 -9.09 -12.02 -10.66
C GLY A 104 -7.67 -11.40 -10.62
N VAL A 105 -7.56 -10.22 -10.03
CA VAL A 105 -6.32 -9.43 -10.02
C VAL A 105 -5.96 -8.94 -8.61
N LEU A 106 -4.66 -9.02 -8.27
CA LEU A 106 -4.07 -8.29 -7.15
C LEU A 106 -3.32 -7.08 -7.70
N VAL A 107 -3.55 -5.92 -7.10
CA VAL A 107 -2.75 -4.71 -7.32
C VAL A 107 -2.13 -4.30 -5.99
N ILE A 108 -0.81 -4.40 -5.91
CA ILE A 108 -0.06 -4.08 -4.68
C ILE A 108 1.17 -3.24 -5.01
N ASP A 109 1.49 -2.30 -4.16
CA ASP A 109 2.64 -1.44 -4.37
C ASP A 109 3.63 -1.46 -3.22
N HIS A 110 4.81 -0.95 -3.52
CA HIS A 110 5.81 -0.56 -2.54
C HIS A 110 6.66 0.60 -3.07
N ARG A 111 7.21 1.38 -2.14
CA ARG A 111 8.16 2.43 -2.47
C ARG A 111 9.42 1.83 -3.13
N ASN A 112 10.10 2.61 -3.95
CA ASN A 112 11.38 2.22 -4.53
C ASN A 112 12.49 2.21 -3.47
N TYR A 113 12.52 1.15 -2.66
CA TYR A 113 13.54 0.97 -1.61
C TYR A 113 14.90 0.61 -2.20
N ASP A 114 14.97 0.03 -3.41
CA ASP A 114 16.24 -0.19 -4.10
C ASP A 114 17.01 1.11 -4.25
N HIS A 115 16.32 2.18 -4.68
CA HIS A 115 16.92 3.50 -4.81
C HIS A 115 17.33 4.08 -3.44
N ILE A 116 16.47 3.99 -2.42
CA ILE A 116 16.76 4.52 -1.08
C ILE A 116 17.95 3.80 -0.46
N LEU A 117 18.02 2.48 -0.56
CA LEU A 117 19.13 1.70 0.01
C LEU A 117 20.46 1.95 -0.71
N SER A 118 20.43 2.23 -2.02
CA SER A 118 21.64 2.51 -2.81
C SER A 118 22.14 3.94 -2.69
N THR A 119 21.24 4.92 -2.52
CA THR A 119 21.59 6.36 -2.56
C THR A 119 21.46 7.06 -1.21
N GLY A 120 20.74 6.47 -0.26
CA GLY A 120 20.37 7.11 1.00
C GLY A 120 19.29 8.18 0.88
N CYS A 121 18.66 8.33 -0.29
CA CYS A 121 17.67 9.36 -0.57
C CYS A 121 16.40 8.81 -1.20
N ALA A 122 15.26 9.46 -0.98
CA ALA A 122 14.06 9.16 -1.73
C ALA A 122 14.24 9.51 -3.21
N PRO A 123 13.58 8.81 -4.17
CA PRO A 123 13.63 9.18 -5.58
C PRO A 123 13.18 10.62 -5.81
N PRO A 124 13.78 11.33 -6.78
CA PRO A 124 13.56 12.78 -6.98
C PRO A 124 12.23 13.15 -7.64
N GLY A 125 11.45 12.15 -8.11
CA GLY A 125 10.19 12.35 -8.81
C GLY A 125 9.06 12.90 -7.92
N LYS A 126 8.00 13.41 -8.56
CA LYS A 126 6.77 13.78 -7.85
C LYS A 126 6.12 12.57 -7.26
N ASN A 127 5.71 12.66 -5.99
CA ASN A 127 4.99 11.58 -5.33
C ASN A 127 3.58 11.44 -5.90
N ILE A 128 3.16 10.23 -6.22
CA ILE A 128 1.84 9.93 -6.81
C ILE A 128 0.71 9.92 -5.78
N TYR A 129 1.01 9.82 -4.49
CA TYR A 129 0.01 9.70 -3.42
C TYR A 129 -0.24 10.97 -2.64
N TYR A 130 0.67 11.95 -2.67
CA TYR A 130 0.49 13.23 -1.99
C TYR A 130 1.09 14.40 -2.75
N LYS A 131 0.59 15.59 -2.48
CA LYS A 131 1.11 16.83 -3.07
C LYS A 131 2.51 17.11 -2.51
N SER A 132 3.53 16.86 -3.31
CA SER A 132 4.93 17.07 -2.93
C SER A 132 5.28 18.55 -2.70
N ASP A 133 4.47 19.49 -3.20
CA ASP A 133 4.71 20.93 -3.06
C ASP A 133 4.71 21.41 -1.59
N LEU A 134 3.99 20.70 -0.72
CA LEU A 134 3.96 20.96 0.71
C LEU A 134 5.12 20.30 1.47
N THR A 135 5.81 19.35 0.86
CA THR A 135 6.94 18.66 1.48
C THR A 135 8.20 19.46 1.28
N LYS A 136 8.82 19.90 2.36
CA LYS A 136 10.05 20.70 2.33
C LYS A 136 11.30 19.83 2.40
N ASP A 137 11.25 18.76 3.13
CA ASP A 137 12.38 17.84 3.32
C ASP A 137 11.89 16.42 3.63
N ILE A 138 12.60 15.42 3.12
CA ILE A 138 12.43 14.01 3.48
C ILE A 138 13.82 13.46 3.77
N ARG A 139 14.07 13.14 5.03
CA ARG A 139 15.31 12.47 5.45
C ARG A 139 15.07 11.00 5.59
N THR A 140 16.00 10.21 5.08
CA THR A 140 15.97 8.77 5.16
C THR A 140 17.03 8.27 6.14
N SER A 141 16.69 7.24 6.92
CA SER A 141 17.65 6.48 7.70
C SER A 141 17.36 4.99 7.57
N VAL A 142 18.40 4.17 7.65
CA VAL A 142 18.30 2.71 7.48
C VAL A 142 18.80 2.03 8.72
N LEU A 143 17.98 1.17 9.32
CA LEU A 143 18.40 0.23 10.35
C LEU A 143 18.88 -1.05 9.67
N THR A 144 20.14 -1.39 9.89
CA THR A 144 20.76 -2.60 9.36
C THR A 144 21.12 -3.55 10.51
N VAL A 145 20.73 -4.81 10.39
CA VAL A 145 21.06 -5.86 11.34
C VAL A 145 21.70 -7.01 10.55
N ASN A 146 22.87 -7.46 10.97
CA ASN A 146 23.64 -8.52 10.30
C ASN A 146 23.82 -8.26 8.78
N ASN A 147 24.19 -7.04 8.43
CA ASN A 147 24.35 -6.55 7.04
C ASN A 147 23.09 -6.61 6.18
N LYS A 148 21.91 -6.81 6.76
CA LYS A 148 20.62 -6.77 6.07
C LYS A 148 19.84 -5.54 6.53
N ALA A 149 19.28 -4.79 5.59
CA ALA A 149 18.38 -3.68 5.91
C ALA A 149 17.05 -4.23 6.46
N HIS A 150 16.69 -3.81 7.65
CA HIS A 150 15.48 -4.24 8.35
C HIS A 150 14.40 -3.18 8.37
N MET A 151 14.79 -1.91 8.35
CA MET A 151 13.84 -0.81 8.44
C MET A 151 14.39 0.41 7.72
N VAL A 152 13.55 1.06 6.96
CA VAL A 152 13.78 2.41 6.44
C VAL A 152 12.82 3.36 7.14
N THR A 153 13.40 4.40 7.72
CA THR A 153 12.63 5.46 8.38
C THR A 153 12.69 6.73 7.53
N LEU A 154 11.52 7.30 7.29
CA LEU A 154 11.35 8.56 6.57
C LEU A 154 10.87 9.64 7.54
N ASP A 155 11.70 10.66 7.73
CA ASP A 155 11.38 11.87 8.49
C ASP A 155 10.91 12.94 7.52
N TYR A 156 9.64 13.28 7.60
CA TYR A 156 9.01 14.29 6.76
C TYR A 156 8.96 15.64 7.46
N THR A 157 9.32 16.70 6.73
CA THR A 157 9.03 18.06 7.12
C THR A 157 8.07 18.65 6.08
N VAL A 158 6.85 18.97 6.50
CA VAL A 158 5.81 19.50 5.63
C VAL A 158 5.38 20.88 6.06
N GLN A 159 5.04 21.72 5.09
CA GLN A 159 4.47 23.03 5.32
C GLN A 159 2.96 22.91 5.54
N VAL A 160 2.47 23.40 6.66
CA VAL A 160 1.04 23.40 6.99
C VAL A 160 0.50 24.81 6.77
N PRO A 161 -0.64 25.00 6.10
CA PRO A 161 -1.30 26.30 6.02
C PRO A 161 -1.55 26.86 7.42
N GLY A 162 -1.27 28.15 7.62
CA GLY A 162 -1.50 28.80 8.90
C GLY A 162 -2.99 28.79 9.25
N THR A 163 -3.31 28.40 10.48
CA THR A 163 -4.66 28.48 11.06
C THR A 163 -4.68 29.66 12.00
N GLY A 164 -5.14 30.83 11.53
CA GLY A 164 -5.30 32.02 12.38
C GLY A 164 -4.95 33.34 11.69
N GLN A 165 -5.13 34.46 12.41
CA GLN A 165 -4.86 35.81 11.90
C GLN A 165 -3.36 36.08 11.61
N ASP A 166 -2.44 35.29 12.17
CA ASP A 166 -1.02 35.25 11.81
C ASP A 166 -0.79 34.18 10.76
N SER A 167 -0.78 34.58 9.49
CA SER A 167 -0.70 33.73 8.32
C SER A 167 0.70 33.17 7.99
N SER A 168 1.59 33.04 8.97
CA SER A 168 2.88 32.38 8.77
C SER A 168 2.69 30.87 8.62
N PRO A 169 3.13 30.24 7.54
CA PRO A 169 3.02 28.80 7.36
C PRO A 169 3.86 28.07 8.43
N GLY A 170 3.21 27.23 9.22
CA GLY A 170 3.85 26.35 10.18
C GLY A 170 4.59 25.19 9.52
N LEU A 171 5.61 24.63 10.19
CA LEU A 171 6.24 23.37 9.79
C LEU A 171 5.75 22.26 10.70
N SER A 172 5.26 21.17 10.11
CA SER A 172 4.93 19.94 10.81
C SER A 172 5.96 18.86 10.47
N LYS A 173 6.36 18.09 11.47
CA LYS A 173 7.31 16.97 11.31
C LYS A 173 6.65 15.69 11.76
N PHE A 174 6.83 14.63 10.99
CA PHE A 174 6.38 13.29 11.36
C PHE A 174 7.31 12.22 10.81
N ARG A 175 7.30 11.06 11.45
CA ARG A 175 8.16 9.93 11.13
C ARG A 175 7.32 8.72 10.76
N LEU A 176 7.72 8.03 9.70
CA LEU A 176 7.14 6.76 9.27
C LEU A 176 8.27 5.75 9.03
N SER A 177 8.07 4.54 9.54
CA SER A 177 9.04 3.45 9.39
C SER A 177 8.43 2.31 8.61
N TYR A 178 9.24 1.68 7.75
CA TYR A 178 8.80 0.68 6.79
C TYR A 178 9.81 -0.46 6.68
N TYR A 179 9.33 -1.65 6.38
CA TYR A 179 10.19 -2.71 5.88
C TYR A 179 10.59 -2.41 4.42
N PRO A 180 11.90 -2.43 4.08
CA PRO A 180 12.37 -2.05 2.75
C PRO A 180 12.26 -3.20 1.74
N HIS A 181 11.08 -3.38 1.15
CA HIS A 181 10.87 -4.36 0.09
C HIS A 181 11.59 -3.94 -1.18
N CYS A 182 12.66 -4.66 -1.55
CA CYS A 182 13.33 -4.48 -2.83
C CYS A 182 12.55 -5.17 -3.96
N LEU A 183 12.64 -4.63 -5.17
CA LEU A 183 11.85 -5.06 -6.32
C LEU A 183 11.98 -6.56 -6.60
N ALA A 184 13.21 -7.07 -6.68
CA ALA A 184 13.46 -8.48 -7.02
C ALA A 184 12.90 -9.44 -5.96
N SER A 185 13.22 -9.22 -4.67
CA SER A 185 12.78 -10.08 -3.58
C SER A 185 11.27 -10.00 -3.35
N PHE A 186 10.66 -8.83 -3.53
CA PHE A 186 9.21 -8.68 -3.39
C PHE A 186 8.45 -9.35 -4.55
N THR A 187 9.00 -9.27 -5.77
CA THR A 187 8.49 -10.01 -6.92
C THR A 187 8.45 -11.52 -6.66
N GLU A 188 9.52 -12.07 -6.10
CA GLU A 188 9.61 -13.49 -5.74
C GLU A 188 8.59 -13.88 -4.67
N LEU A 189 8.44 -13.06 -3.61
CA LEU A 189 7.42 -13.27 -2.57
C LEU A 189 6.01 -13.30 -3.16
N LEU A 190 5.68 -12.38 -4.05
CA LEU A 190 4.37 -12.31 -4.71
C LEU A 190 4.11 -13.52 -5.60
N GLN A 191 5.07 -13.92 -6.42
CA GLN A 191 4.95 -15.12 -7.27
C GLN A 191 4.78 -16.38 -6.44
N THR A 192 5.52 -16.50 -5.35
CA THR A 192 5.38 -17.61 -4.38
C THR A 192 4.00 -17.65 -3.74
N ALA A 193 3.44 -16.49 -3.37
CA ALA A 193 2.10 -16.40 -2.77
C ALA A 193 1.00 -16.93 -3.71
N PHE A 194 1.16 -16.79 -5.02
CA PHE A 194 0.27 -17.36 -6.04
C PHE A 194 0.67 -18.78 -6.50
N GLY A 195 1.69 -19.39 -5.89
CA GLY A 195 2.20 -20.69 -6.33
C GLY A 195 2.71 -20.70 -7.78
N GLY A 196 3.16 -19.57 -8.29
CA GLY A 196 3.58 -19.38 -9.69
C GLY A 196 2.41 -19.29 -10.69
N LYS A 197 1.16 -19.35 -10.25
CA LYS A 197 -0.05 -19.36 -11.09
C LYS A 197 -0.61 -17.95 -11.28
N CYS A 198 0.19 -17.06 -11.82
CA CYS A 198 -0.22 -15.69 -12.13
C CYS A 198 0.55 -15.10 -13.31
N GLN A 199 -0.10 -14.22 -14.04
CA GLN A 199 0.56 -13.31 -14.97
C GLN A 199 0.94 -12.06 -14.18
N HIS A 200 2.22 -11.71 -14.15
CA HIS A 200 2.75 -10.63 -13.35
C HIS A 200 3.31 -9.52 -14.24
N SER A 201 2.85 -8.31 -14.05
CA SER A 201 3.40 -7.10 -14.65
C SER A 201 3.76 -6.07 -13.59
N ILE A 202 4.74 -5.21 -13.91
CA ILE A 202 5.26 -4.19 -13.00
C ILE A 202 5.15 -2.84 -13.69
N LEU A 203 4.62 -1.87 -12.95
CA LEU A 203 4.56 -0.47 -13.36
C LEU A 203 5.45 0.37 -12.43
N GLY A 204 6.03 1.43 -12.96
CA GLY A 204 6.68 2.48 -12.19
C GLY A 204 5.81 3.73 -12.16
N ASP A 205 5.33 4.16 -10.99
CA ASP A 205 4.37 5.26 -10.85
C ASP A 205 3.18 5.17 -11.82
N PHE A 206 2.60 3.97 -11.92
CA PHE A 206 1.49 3.60 -12.83
C PHE A 206 1.79 3.70 -14.34
N LYS A 207 3.08 3.78 -14.72
CA LYS A 207 3.51 3.75 -16.13
C LYS A 207 4.26 2.44 -16.40
N PRO A 208 4.24 1.94 -17.64
CA PRO A 208 5.04 0.76 -18.00
C PRO A 208 6.50 0.91 -17.55
N TYR A 209 6.99 -0.07 -16.79
CA TYR A 209 8.35 -0.07 -16.26
C TYR A 209 9.23 -1.06 -17.02
N LYS A 210 10.45 -0.61 -17.36
CA LYS A 210 11.51 -1.48 -17.89
C LYS A 210 12.79 -1.26 -17.09
N PRO A 211 13.46 -2.33 -16.63
CA PRO A 211 14.75 -2.22 -15.98
C PRO A 211 15.75 -1.44 -16.85
N GLY A 212 16.55 -0.56 -16.23
CA GLY A 212 17.55 0.24 -16.93
C GLY A 212 17.03 1.48 -17.66
N GLN A 213 15.72 1.80 -17.57
CA GLN A 213 15.20 3.06 -18.11
C GLN A 213 15.73 4.26 -17.33
N ALA A 214 15.80 5.45 -18.00
CA ALA A 214 16.33 6.67 -17.39
C ALA A 214 15.44 7.23 -16.26
N TYR A 215 14.13 7.01 -16.33
CA TYR A 215 13.18 7.44 -15.29
C TYR A 215 13.24 6.52 -14.07
N ILE A 216 13.44 7.12 -12.90
CA ILE A 216 13.46 6.42 -11.61
C ILE A 216 12.10 6.60 -10.94
N PRO A 217 11.26 5.54 -10.83
CA PRO A 217 9.96 5.66 -10.20
C PRO A 217 10.08 5.82 -8.69
N CYS A 218 9.12 6.52 -8.09
CA CYS A 218 8.97 6.59 -6.63
C CYS A 218 8.38 5.31 -6.04
N TYR A 219 7.50 4.65 -6.79
CA TYR A 219 6.82 3.41 -6.40
C TYR A 219 6.83 2.40 -7.53
N PHE A 220 6.94 1.12 -7.16
CA PHE A 220 6.65 0.00 -8.02
C PHE A 220 5.25 -0.51 -7.72
N ILE A 221 4.44 -0.69 -8.76
CA ILE A 221 3.10 -1.24 -8.68
C ILE A 221 3.09 -2.60 -9.36
N HIS A 222 2.78 -3.63 -8.59
CA HIS A 222 2.68 -5.01 -9.08
C HIS A 222 1.22 -5.30 -9.41
N VAL A 223 0.97 -5.81 -10.61
CA VAL A 223 -0.33 -6.26 -11.08
C VAL A 223 -0.20 -7.76 -11.37
N LEU A 224 -0.91 -8.58 -10.59
CA LEU A 224 -0.87 -10.03 -10.69
C LEU A 224 -2.27 -10.54 -11.04
N LYS A 225 -2.42 -11.11 -12.22
CA LYS A 225 -3.67 -11.78 -12.64
C LYS A 225 -3.56 -13.27 -12.35
N ARG A 226 -4.44 -13.79 -11.51
CA ARG A 226 -4.50 -15.21 -11.17
C ARG A 226 -4.90 -16.05 -12.37
N THR A 227 -4.24 -17.21 -12.60
CA THR A 227 -4.40 -18.06 -13.81
C THR A 227 -4.91 -19.47 -13.52
N ASP A 228 -5.13 -19.83 -12.26
CA ASP A 228 -5.70 -21.14 -11.86
C ASP A 228 -7.21 -21.05 -11.56
#